data_9124c8ec7a3935d05ec5aa335fa0db50
#
_entry.id   9124c8ec7a3935d05ec5aa335fa0db50
#
_cell.length_a   1.000
_cell.length_b   1.000
_cell.length_c   1.000
_cell.angle_alpha   90.00
_cell.angle_beta   90.00
_cell.angle_gamma   90.00
#
_symmetry.space_group_name_H-M   'P 1'
#
loop_
_entity.id
_entity.type
_entity.pdbx_description
1 polymer ?
#
loop_
_entity_poly.entity_id
_entity_poly.type
_entity_poly.pdbx_seq_one_letter_code
_entity_poly.pdbx_strand_id
1 'polypeptide(L)'
;MIDLFLNNPQRSYRIDERIISKTGDDYEVLDQIGCGGNGVVYECIDRAGSVYAVKFLLSLSQKSKTRFSQEVLLMQKANHPHLIRYIADGTVEAVENNKNIVEIDFVIMEKADRNLLDYMKSNEKPEYEEYAPQFRGLCEALAVLHQFAIHRDIKPENILIKGETWVLSDFGLCSFLSPEDHQDITKLNEKVGPMFWMSPEAIDCYYFGGKEIGKYSDVFQICLVFVFVLTHKYPGGIFSAENIDTTPLIKELILEAISNDYHK
;
A
#
# COMPACT_ATOMS: atom_id res chain seq x y z
N MET A 1 -6.44 25.36 11.99
CA MET A 1 -7.47 24.47 11.36
C MET A 1 -7.04 24.14 9.94
N ILE A 2 -7.15 22.88 9.55
CA ILE A 2 -6.70 22.34 8.24
C ILE A 2 -7.92 21.82 7.48
N ASP A 3 -7.98 22.14 6.19
CA ASP A 3 -9.01 21.60 5.30
C ASP A 3 -8.48 20.33 4.62
N LEU A 4 -9.17 19.20 4.86
CA LEU A 4 -8.87 17.92 4.23
C LEU A 4 -9.72 17.78 2.96
N PHE A 5 -9.08 17.56 1.81
CA PHE A 5 -9.76 17.41 0.53
C PHE A 5 -9.40 16.07 -0.11
N LEU A 6 -10.43 15.32 -0.55
CA LEU A 6 -10.26 14.40 -1.66
C LEU A 6 -10.16 15.20 -2.96
N ASN A 7 -9.59 14.60 -4.02
CA ASN A 7 -9.61 15.18 -5.38
C ASN A 7 -11.04 15.43 -5.93
N ASN A 8 -12.06 15.26 -5.11
CA ASN A 8 -13.44 15.61 -5.41
C ASN A 8 -13.84 16.85 -4.58
N PRO A 9 -14.04 18.03 -5.19
CA PRO A 9 -14.33 19.28 -4.49
C PRO A 9 -15.70 19.33 -3.81
N GLN A 10 -16.52 18.28 -3.92
CA GLN A 10 -17.88 18.26 -3.35
C GLN A 10 -17.91 17.96 -1.85
N ARG A 11 -16.81 17.47 -1.24
CA ARG A 11 -16.72 17.22 0.18
C ARG A 11 -15.41 17.76 0.72
N SER A 12 -15.51 18.68 1.66
CA SER A 12 -14.38 19.19 2.45
C SER A 12 -14.62 18.89 3.92
N TYR A 13 -13.57 18.53 4.60
CA TYR A 13 -13.59 18.32 6.05
C TYR A 13 -12.57 19.24 6.68
N ARG A 14 -13.01 19.99 7.71
CA ARG A 14 -12.11 20.87 8.46
C ARG A 14 -11.85 20.28 9.83
N ILE A 15 -10.57 20.08 10.14
CA ILE A 15 -10.09 19.55 11.43
C ILE A 15 -9.26 20.61 12.18
N ASP A 16 -9.00 20.36 13.45
CA ASP A 16 -7.96 21.10 14.18
C ASP A 16 -6.58 20.72 13.63
N GLU A 17 -5.61 21.61 13.76
CA GLU A 17 -4.20 21.35 13.40
C GLU A 17 -3.57 20.28 14.31
N ARG A 18 -4.12 20.10 15.52
CA ARG A 18 -3.68 19.08 16.48
C ARG A 18 -4.64 17.92 16.56
N ILE A 19 -4.09 16.73 16.48
CA ILE A 19 -4.84 15.48 16.64
C ILE A 19 -4.24 14.67 17.78
N ILE A 20 -5.09 13.94 18.49
CA ILE A 20 -4.70 13.12 19.64
C ILE A 20 -4.97 11.65 19.29
N SER A 21 -3.96 10.80 19.42
CA SER A 21 -4.09 9.36 19.20
C SER A 21 -4.91 8.70 20.32
N LYS A 22 -5.33 7.45 20.10
CA LYS A 22 -5.98 6.63 21.14
C LYS A 22 -5.12 6.41 22.39
N THR A 23 -3.79 6.48 22.23
CA THR A 23 -2.82 6.38 23.34
C THR A 23 -2.59 7.70 24.08
N GLY A 24 -3.16 8.80 23.60
CA GLY A 24 -3.06 10.13 24.20
C GLY A 24 -1.87 10.95 23.69
N ASP A 25 -1.16 10.45 22.67
CA ASP A 25 -0.05 11.19 22.04
C ASP A 25 -0.60 12.29 21.13
N ASP A 26 0.05 13.44 21.15
CA ASP A 26 -0.36 14.66 20.46
C ASP A 26 0.53 14.89 19.24
N TYR A 27 -0.10 15.15 18.08
CA TYR A 27 0.57 15.39 16.82
C TYR A 27 0.02 16.67 16.17
N GLU A 28 0.90 17.47 15.62
CA GLU A 28 0.57 18.65 14.79
C GLU A 28 0.60 18.22 13.32
N VAL A 29 -0.51 18.42 12.63
CA VAL A 29 -0.66 18.11 11.18
C VAL A 29 -0.09 19.26 10.37
N LEU A 30 0.74 18.95 9.38
CA LEU A 30 1.45 19.90 8.54
C LEU A 30 0.90 19.88 7.10
N ASP A 31 1.78 19.74 6.10
CA ASP A 31 1.44 19.78 4.69
C ASP A 31 0.91 18.44 4.15
N GLN A 32 0.04 18.52 3.15
CA GLN A 32 -0.43 17.34 2.43
C GLN A 32 0.70 16.76 1.57
N ILE A 33 0.99 15.47 1.76
CA ILE A 33 2.04 14.73 1.04
C ILE A 33 1.51 13.65 0.10
N GLY A 34 0.23 13.32 0.19
CA GLY A 34 -0.39 12.30 -0.67
C GLY A 34 -1.91 12.35 -0.69
N CYS A 35 -2.48 11.72 -1.71
CA CYS A 35 -3.92 11.59 -1.87
C CYS A 35 -4.23 10.27 -2.59
N GLY A 36 -5.18 9.50 -2.08
CA GLY A 36 -5.65 8.23 -2.64
C GLY A 36 -7.17 8.18 -2.79
N GLY A 37 -7.67 7.03 -3.23
CA GLY A 37 -9.10 6.89 -3.55
C GLY A 37 -10.07 7.12 -2.38
N ASN A 38 -9.67 6.81 -1.15
CA ASN A 38 -10.53 6.91 0.03
C ASN A 38 -9.98 7.80 1.13
N GLY A 39 -8.77 8.39 0.96
CA GLY A 39 -8.13 9.17 2.00
C GLY A 39 -7.03 10.09 1.51
N VAL A 40 -6.54 10.90 2.41
CA VAL A 40 -5.44 11.85 2.19
C VAL A 40 -4.35 11.61 3.22
N VAL A 41 -3.12 11.89 2.83
CA VAL A 41 -1.94 11.73 3.68
C VAL A 41 -1.28 13.09 3.88
N TYR A 42 -1.03 13.41 5.15
CA TYR A 42 -0.33 14.63 5.56
C TYR A 42 0.95 14.26 6.28
N GLU A 43 1.88 15.17 6.30
CA GLU A 43 2.98 15.16 7.25
C GLU A 43 2.46 15.54 8.63
N CYS A 44 2.96 14.94 9.69
CA CYS A 44 2.69 15.37 11.06
C CYS A 44 3.95 15.26 11.93
N ILE A 45 3.96 15.99 13.04
CA ILE A 45 5.08 16.07 13.97
C ILE A 45 4.59 15.83 15.40
N ASP A 46 5.32 15.06 16.18
CA ASP A 46 5.05 14.87 17.59
C ASP A 46 5.67 16.00 18.45
N ARG A 47 5.42 15.99 19.76
CA ARG A 47 5.97 16.98 20.71
C ARG A 47 7.51 16.93 20.81
N ALA A 48 8.14 15.83 20.42
CA ALA A 48 9.57 15.68 20.44
C ALA A 48 10.25 16.19 19.15
N GLY A 49 9.45 16.58 18.15
CA GLY A 49 9.93 17.03 16.85
C GLY A 49 10.19 15.89 15.86
N SER A 50 9.71 14.68 16.14
CA SER A 50 9.83 13.55 15.21
C SER A 50 8.71 13.65 14.15
N VAL A 51 9.10 13.43 12.90
CA VAL A 51 8.21 13.59 11.72
C VAL A 51 7.64 12.24 11.29
N TYR A 52 6.32 12.22 11.02
CA TYR A 52 5.55 11.05 10.62
C TYR A 52 4.62 11.38 9.46
N ALA A 53 3.95 10.38 8.92
CA ALA A 53 2.83 10.53 7.99
C ALA A 53 1.53 10.16 8.70
N VAL A 54 0.48 10.96 8.53
CA VAL A 54 -0.88 10.67 8.99
C VAL A 54 -1.81 10.50 7.80
N LYS A 55 -2.49 9.35 7.72
CA LYS A 55 -3.50 9.04 6.70
C LYS A 55 -4.90 9.21 7.32
N PHE A 56 -5.71 10.09 6.75
CA PHE A 56 -7.10 10.32 7.13
C PHE A 56 -8.04 9.58 6.20
N LEU A 57 -9.03 8.88 6.75
CA LEU A 57 -10.10 8.22 5.98
C LEU A 57 -11.21 9.23 5.68
N LEU A 58 -11.34 9.67 4.43
CA LEU A 58 -12.37 10.64 4.03
C LEU A 58 -13.66 9.99 3.49
N SER A 59 -13.67 8.68 3.29
CA SER A 59 -14.88 7.93 2.91
C SER A 59 -15.56 7.37 4.17
N LEU A 60 -16.65 8.00 4.59
CA LEU A 60 -17.37 7.64 5.82
C LEU A 60 -18.34 6.45 5.65
N SER A 61 -18.29 5.74 4.51
CA SER A 61 -19.12 4.53 4.32
C SER A 61 -18.67 3.42 5.28
N GLN A 62 -19.62 2.60 5.75
CA GLN A 62 -19.31 1.47 6.63
C GLN A 62 -18.25 0.55 6.03
N LYS A 63 -18.33 0.28 4.72
CA LYS A 63 -17.34 -0.51 3.99
C LYS A 63 -15.93 0.09 4.09
N SER A 64 -15.79 1.41 3.89
CA SER A 64 -14.50 2.11 3.96
C SER A 64 -13.94 2.11 5.38
N LYS A 65 -14.80 2.34 6.39
CA LYS A 65 -14.40 2.29 7.81
C LYS A 65 -13.91 0.89 8.20
N THR A 66 -14.62 -0.16 7.79
CA THR A 66 -14.18 -1.53 8.09
C THR A 66 -12.84 -1.87 7.42
N ARG A 67 -12.64 -1.48 6.14
CA ARG A 67 -11.35 -1.66 5.45
C ARG A 67 -10.21 -0.91 6.14
N PHE A 68 -10.47 0.31 6.56
CA PHE A 68 -9.48 1.12 7.27
C PHE A 68 -9.10 0.49 8.62
N SER A 69 -10.08 0.00 9.38
CA SER A 69 -9.82 -0.71 10.63
C SER A 69 -9.01 -2.00 10.41
N GLN A 70 -9.26 -2.72 9.32
CA GLN A 70 -8.46 -3.90 8.93
C GLN A 70 -7.05 -3.52 8.52
N GLU A 71 -6.86 -2.42 7.77
CA GLU A 71 -5.54 -1.88 7.42
C GLU A 71 -4.73 -1.57 8.69
N VAL A 72 -5.33 -0.85 9.65
CA VAL A 72 -4.69 -0.51 10.93
C VAL A 72 -4.32 -1.77 11.72
N LEU A 73 -5.24 -2.74 11.82
CA LEU A 73 -4.97 -4.00 12.52
C LEU A 73 -3.81 -4.77 11.90
N LEU A 74 -3.74 -4.80 10.57
CA LEU A 74 -2.66 -5.46 9.86
C LEU A 74 -1.31 -4.77 10.08
N MET A 75 -1.28 -3.44 10.04
CA MET A 75 -0.08 -2.66 10.37
C MET A 75 0.41 -2.88 11.80
N GLN A 76 -0.50 -3.14 12.75
CA GLN A 76 -0.14 -3.46 14.13
C GLN A 76 0.42 -4.88 14.28
N LYS A 77 -0.07 -5.85 13.49
CA LYS A 77 0.34 -7.27 13.55
C LYS A 77 1.62 -7.54 12.77
N ALA A 78 1.78 -6.94 11.59
CA ALA A 78 2.89 -7.22 10.69
C ALA A 78 4.05 -6.24 10.94
N ASN A 79 5.18 -6.77 11.37
CA ASN A 79 6.38 -5.95 11.65
C ASN A 79 7.59 -6.50 10.90
N HIS A 80 8.14 -5.71 9.99
CA HIS A 80 9.36 -6.02 9.24
C HIS A 80 10.00 -4.73 8.74
N PRO A 81 11.35 -4.63 8.61
CA PRO A 81 12.02 -3.41 8.12
C PRO A 81 11.54 -2.93 6.73
N HIS A 82 11.04 -3.84 5.89
CA HIS A 82 10.47 -3.54 4.58
C HIS A 82 8.93 -3.55 4.55
N LEU A 83 8.25 -3.40 5.69
CA LEU A 83 6.83 -3.06 5.82
C LEU A 83 6.70 -1.69 6.46
N ILE A 84 5.75 -0.88 6.00
CA ILE A 84 5.49 0.44 6.58
C ILE A 84 5.13 0.30 8.06
N ARG A 85 5.85 1.02 8.93
CA ARG A 85 5.70 0.86 10.37
C ARG A 85 4.53 1.68 10.90
N TYR A 86 3.64 1.01 11.62
CA TYR A 86 2.59 1.62 12.44
C TYR A 86 3.20 2.41 13.61
N ILE A 87 2.60 3.57 13.93
CA ILE A 87 2.96 4.40 15.07
C ILE A 87 1.78 4.53 16.03
N ALA A 88 0.65 5.05 15.55
CA ALA A 88 -0.55 5.28 16.35
C ALA A 88 -1.80 5.34 15.44
N ASP A 89 -2.99 5.29 16.03
CA ASP A 89 -4.25 5.56 15.36
C ASP A 89 -5.23 6.32 16.27
N GLY A 90 -6.27 6.85 15.67
CA GLY A 90 -7.28 7.60 16.41
C GLY A 90 -8.45 8.04 15.55
N THR A 91 -9.29 8.85 16.15
CA THR A 91 -10.39 9.58 15.52
C THR A 91 -10.26 11.07 15.82
N VAL A 92 -10.66 11.90 14.87
CA VAL A 92 -10.70 13.36 15.03
C VAL A 92 -12.07 13.88 14.62
N GLU A 93 -12.59 14.84 15.38
CA GLU A 93 -13.79 15.58 14.99
C GLU A 93 -13.48 16.51 13.81
N ALA A 94 -14.34 16.47 12.80
CA ALA A 94 -14.24 17.29 11.61
C ALA A 94 -15.56 17.97 11.30
N VAL A 95 -15.49 19.19 10.76
CA VAL A 95 -16.67 19.91 10.26
C VAL A 95 -16.80 19.64 8.75
N GLU A 96 -17.81 18.85 8.38
CA GLU A 96 -18.12 18.55 6.98
C GLU A 96 -18.87 19.73 6.33
N ASN A 97 -18.32 20.25 5.21
CA ASN A 97 -18.94 21.31 4.41
C ASN A 97 -19.45 22.51 5.24
N ASN A 98 -18.76 22.85 6.34
CA ASN A 98 -19.12 23.92 7.30
C ASN A 98 -20.50 23.73 7.99
N LYS A 99 -21.01 22.50 8.08
CA LYS A 99 -22.36 22.25 8.63
C LYS A 99 -22.42 21.17 9.70
N ASN A 100 -21.90 19.99 9.41
CA ASN A 100 -22.07 18.82 10.26
C ASN A 100 -20.75 18.47 10.95
N ILE A 101 -20.82 18.02 12.20
CA ILE A 101 -19.68 17.42 12.89
C ILE A 101 -19.70 15.92 12.58
N VAL A 102 -18.57 15.41 12.13
CA VAL A 102 -18.35 13.99 11.84
C VAL A 102 -17.04 13.52 12.45
N GLU A 103 -16.91 12.23 12.69
CA GLU A 103 -15.66 11.62 13.13
C GLU A 103 -14.92 11.03 11.93
N ILE A 104 -13.64 11.37 11.81
CA ILE A 104 -12.71 10.88 10.79
C ILE A 104 -11.65 10.00 11.47
N ASP A 105 -11.56 8.76 11.02
CA ASP A 105 -10.51 7.84 11.45
C ASP A 105 -9.17 8.23 10.82
N PHE A 106 -8.09 8.11 11.58
CA PHE A 106 -6.73 8.32 11.09
C PHE A 106 -5.76 7.26 11.59
N VAL A 107 -4.68 7.05 10.84
CA VAL A 107 -3.52 6.24 11.24
C VAL A 107 -2.25 7.05 11.02
N ILE A 108 -1.34 6.98 11.99
CA ILE A 108 -0.01 7.56 11.95
C ILE A 108 0.99 6.44 11.70
N MET A 109 1.87 6.67 10.73
CA MET A 109 2.88 5.72 10.31
C MET A 109 4.21 6.44 10.08
N GLU A 110 5.29 5.70 9.95
CA GLU A 110 6.56 6.29 9.57
C GLU A 110 6.43 7.02 8.23
N LYS A 111 7.15 8.15 8.12
CA LYS A 111 7.20 8.92 6.89
C LYS A 111 8.26 8.35 5.95
N ALA A 112 7.89 8.17 4.69
CA ALA A 112 8.80 7.87 3.59
C ALA A 112 9.09 9.13 2.76
N ASP A 113 10.14 9.08 1.95
CA ASP A 113 10.57 10.22 1.15
C ASP A 113 9.75 10.34 -0.14
N ARG A 114 9.45 9.20 -0.78
CA ARG A 114 8.67 9.10 -2.05
C ARG A 114 8.25 7.65 -2.30
N ASN A 115 7.45 7.41 -3.32
CA ASN A 115 7.14 6.05 -3.77
C ASN A 115 8.13 5.59 -4.87
N LEU A 116 8.16 4.28 -5.14
CA LEU A 116 9.04 3.66 -6.13
C LEU A 116 8.74 4.13 -7.55
N LEU A 117 7.48 4.41 -7.90
CA LEU A 117 7.13 4.91 -9.22
C LEU A 117 7.79 6.28 -9.48
N ASP A 118 7.71 7.19 -8.51
CA ASP A 118 8.30 8.52 -8.64
C ASP A 118 9.84 8.47 -8.57
N TYR A 119 10.38 7.52 -7.80
CA TYR A 119 11.82 7.23 -7.83
C TYR A 119 12.26 6.82 -9.23
N MET A 120 11.59 5.85 -9.86
CA MET A 120 11.94 5.34 -11.19
C MET A 120 11.75 6.37 -12.31
N LYS A 121 10.83 7.33 -12.17
CA LYS A 121 10.68 8.44 -13.13
C LYS A 121 11.83 9.44 -13.10
N SER A 122 12.44 9.63 -11.94
CA SER A 122 13.45 10.67 -11.70
C SER A 122 14.89 10.14 -11.66
N ASN A 123 15.08 8.84 -11.73
CA ASN A 123 16.40 8.20 -11.64
C ASN A 123 16.59 7.19 -12.79
N GLU A 124 17.85 6.90 -13.07
CA GLU A 124 18.23 5.79 -13.91
C GLU A 124 17.91 4.45 -13.21
N LYS A 125 18.00 3.35 -13.97
CA LYS A 125 17.87 2.01 -13.42
C LYS A 125 18.89 1.83 -12.28
N PRO A 126 18.44 1.38 -11.08
CA PRO A 126 19.37 1.14 -9.98
C PRO A 126 20.34 -0.01 -10.30
N GLU A 127 21.55 0.07 -9.78
CA GLU A 127 22.56 -0.98 -9.93
C GLU A 127 22.24 -2.21 -9.06
N TYR A 128 22.90 -3.32 -9.34
CA TYR A 128 22.66 -4.60 -8.64
C TYR A 128 22.78 -4.47 -7.12
N GLU A 129 23.80 -3.78 -6.65
CA GLU A 129 24.10 -3.55 -5.23
C GLU A 129 22.98 -2.73 -4.52
N GLU A 130 22.25 -1.92 -5.27
CA GLU A 130 21.14 -1.11 -4.77
C GLU A 130 19.84 -1.91 -4.74
N TYR A 131 19.44 -2.55 -5.87
CA TYR A 131 18.13 -3.22 -5.95
C TYR A 131 18.09 -4.60 -5.30
N ALA A 132 19.18 -5.38 -5.33
CA ALA A 132 19.15 -6.78 -4.89
C ALA A 132 18.82 -6.93 -3.39
N PRO A 133 19.39 -6.11 -2.47
CA PRO A 133 18.97 -6.10 -1.07
C PRO A 133 17.50 -5.72 -0.89
N GLN A 134 17.00 -4.78 -1.70
CA GLN A 134 15.61 -4.33 -1.63
C GLN A 134 14.64 -5.41 -2.11
N PHE A 135 14.95 -6.08 -3.22
CA PHE A 135 14.14 -7.21 -3.70
C PHE A 135 14.03 -8.31 -2.65
N ARG A 136 15.17 -8.66 -2.05
CA ARG A 136 15.21 -9.65 -0.98
C ARG A 136 14.37 -9.22 0.21
N GLY A 137 14.55 -7.99 0.69
CA GLY A 137 13.83 -7.46 1.84
C GLY A 137 12.33 -7.37 1.60
N LEU A 138 11.89 -7.00 0.40
CA LEU A 138 10.47 -6.98 0.02
C LEU A 138 9.87 -8.40 -0.02
N CYS A 139 10.62 -9.40 -0.51
CA CYS A 139 10.17 -10.80 -0.47
C CYS A 139 10.06 -11.32 0.98
N GLU A 140 11.02 -11.00 1.84
CA GLU A 140 10.98 -11.34 3.28
C GLU A 140 9.79 -10.66 3.98
N ALA A 141 9.55 -9.37 3.69
CA ALA A 141 8.39 -8.62 4.18
C ALA A 141 7.06 -9.25 3.74
N LEU A 142 6.97 -9.64 2.47
CA LEU A 142 5.79 -10.32 1.94
C LEU A 142 5.56 -11.67 2.61
N ALA A 143 6.62 -12.43 2.90
CA ALA A 143 6.53 -13.70 3.64
C ALA A 143 6.01 -13.50 5.07
N VAL A 144 6.38 -12.40 5.74
CA VAL A 144 5.82 -12.02 7.05
C VAL A 144 4.35 -11.64 6.92
N LEU A 145 3.98 -10.79 5.95
CA LEU A 145 2.60 -10.39 5.69
C LEU A 145 1.70 -11.61 5.42
N HIS A 146 2.20 -12.58 4.64
CA HIS A 146 1.51 -13.81 4.28
C HIS A 146 1.24 -14.77 5.46
N GLN A 147 1.69 -14.45 6.68
CA GLN A 147 1.24 -15.14 7.89
C GLN A 147 -0.16 -14.67 8.32
N PHE A 148 -0.58 -13.50 7.90
CA PHE A 148 -1.82 -12.85 8.32
C PHE A 148 -2.79 -12.58 7.17
N ALA A 149 -2.29 -12.12 6.02
CA ALA A 149 -3.11 -11.62 4.92
C ALA A 149 -2.45 -11.77 3.55
N ILE A 150 -3.25 -11.59 2.49
CA ILE A 150 -2.83 -11.40 1.11
C ILE A 150 -2.97 -9.91 0.79
N HIS A 151 -1.97 -9.29 0.17
CA HIS A 151 -1.91 -7.84 -0.09
C HIS A 151 -2.86 -7.39 -1.21
N ARG A 152 -2.84 -8.06 -2.35
CA ARG A 152 -3.69 -7.89 -3.54
C ARG A 152 -3.52 -6.59 -4.34
N ASP A 153 -2.68 -5.65 -3.89
CA ASP A 153 -2.44 -4.38 -4.60
C ASP A 153 -0.95 -3.99 -4.58
N ILE A 154 -0.05 -4.93 -4.89
CA ILE A 154 1.38 -4.64 -4.97
C ILE A 154 1.68 -3.98 -6.31
N LYS A 155 2.21 -2.75 -6.25
CA LYS A 155 2.59 -1.91 -7.38
C LYS A 155 3.61 -0.87 -6.95
N PRO A 156 4.34 -0.22 -7.88
CA PRO A 156 5.36 0.76 -7.52
C PRO A 156 4.87 1.94 -6.68
N GLU A 157 3.60 2.32 -6.82
CA GLU A 157 3.00 3.41 -6.02
C GLU A 157 2.84 3.02 -4.54
N ASN A 158 2.70 1.72 -4.24
CA ASN A 158 2.53 1.17 -2.90
C ASN A 158 3.83 0.65 -2.29
N ILE A 159 4.96 0.81 -2.99
CA ILE A 159 6.30 0.61 -2.45
C ILE A 159 6.89 1.98 -2.19
N LEU A 160 7.12 2.30 -0.94
CA LEU A 160 7.67 3.57 -0.51
C LEU A 160 9.18 3.45 -0.30
N ILE A 161 9.90 4.56 -0.44
CA ILE A 161 11.35 4.65 -0.23
C ILE A 161 11.60 5.52 0.98
N LYS A 162 12.32 4.98 1.95
CA LYS A 162 12.75 5.63 3.18
C LYS A 162 14.26 5.53 3.29
N GLY A 163 14.94 6.64 3.00
CA GLY A 163 16.38 6.60 2.79
C GLY A 163 16.75 5.64 1.67
N GLU A 164 17.47 4.58 1.99
CA GLU A 164 17.85 3.52 1.06
C GLU A 164 16.92 2.30 1.10
N THR A 165 15.97 2.24 2.04
CA THR A 165 15.10 1.08 2.26
C THR A 165 13.78 1.23 1.51
N TRP A 166 13.40 0.18 0.76
CA TRP A 166 12.09 0.08 0.12
C TRP A 166 11.12 -0.63 1.05
N VAL A 167 9.96 -0.04 1.30
CA VAL A 167 8.95 -0.56 2.22
C VAL A 167 7.60 -0.74 1.53
N LEU A 168 6.97 -1.90 1.72
CA LEU A 168 5.62 -2.19 1.24
C LEU A 168 4.60 -1.46 2.12
N SER A 169 3.59 -0.84 1.50
CA SER A 169 2.59 0.02 2.15
C SER A 169 1.21 -0.15 1.54
N ASP A 170 0.21 0.52 2.10
CA ASP A 170 -1.20 0.54 1.67
C ASP A 170 -1.90 -0.83 1.73
N PHE A 171 -2.25 -1.26 2.93
CA PHE A 171 -2.93 -2.52 3.20
C PHE A 171 -4.47 -2.44 3.07
N GLY A 172 -5.01 -1.36 2.49
CA GLY A 172 -6.45 -1.12 2.39
C GLY A 172 -7.22 -2.10 1.50
N LEU A 173 -6.53 -2.91 0.68
CA LEU A 173 -7.11 -3.98 -0.14
C LEU A 173 -6.72 -5.38 0.34
N CYS A 174 -6.01 -5.51 1.45
CA CYS A 174 -5.60 -6.80 1.99
C CYS A 174 -6.81 -7.69 2.37
N SER A 175 -6.63 -9.00 2.23
CA SER A 175 -7.58 -10.02 2.68
C SER A 175 -6.92 -10.87 3.76
N PHE A 176 -7.53 -10.93 4.94
CA PHE A 176 -7.02 -11.78 6.03
C PHE A 176 -7.18 -13.26 5.71
N LEU A 177 -6.26 -14.09 6.20
CA LEU A 177 -6.29 -15.54 6.01
C LEU A 177 -7.10 -16.27 7.08
N SER A 178 -7.25 -15.66 8.27
CA SER A 178 -8.00 -16.26 9.37
C SER A 178 -9.49 -15.92 9.25
N PRO A 179 -10.41 -16.91 9.35
CA PRO A 179 -11.85 -16.65 9.37
C PRO A 179 -12.29 -15.76 10.55
N GLU A 180 -11.55 -15.76 11.65
CA GLU A 180 -11.84 -14.98 12.86
C GLU A 180 -11.59 -13.48 12.64
N ASP A 181 -10.67 -13.15 11.74
CA ASP A 181 -10.33 -11.76 11.34
C ASP A 181 -11.14 -11.31 10.09
N HIS A 182 -11.92 -12.25 9.49
CA HIS A 182 -12.69 -12.00 8.28
C HIS A 182 -14.03 -11.30 8.56
N GLN A 183 -14.11 -10.04 8.14
CA GLN A 183 -15.32 -9.57 7.50
C GLN A 183 -14.99 -9.44 6.01
N ASP A 184 -15.40 -10.41 5.20
CA ASP A 184 -15.22 -10.37 3.74
C ASP A 184 -16.01 -9.20 3.14
N ILE A 185 -15.33 -8.05 3.03
CA ILE A 185 -15.92 -6.81 2.53
C ILE A 185 -15.79 -6.73 1.01
N THR A 186 -14.90 -7.53 0.44
CA THR A 186 -14.67 -7.59 -0.99
C THR A 186 -15.68 -8.55 -1.62
N LYS A 187 -16.63 -8.02 -2.39
CA LYS A 187 -17.53 -8.86 -3.19
C LYS A 187 -16.69 -9.64 -4.21
N LEU A 188 -17.10 -10.88 -4.50
CA LEU A 188 -16.44 -11.81 -5.45
C LEU A 188 -16.04 -11.17 -6.80
N ASN A 189 -16.70 -10.09 -7.23
CA ASN A 189 -16.47 -9.40 -8.51
C ASN A 189 -15.95 -7.97 -8.31
N GLU A 190 -15.40 -7.61 -7.15
CA GLU A 190 -14.83 -6.28 -6.97
C GLU A 190 -13.41 -6.23 -7.55
N LYS A 191 -13.18 -5.29 -8.47
CA LYS A 191 -11.85 -5.06 -9.06
C LYS A 191 -10.84 -4.74 -7.97
N VAL A 192 -9.87 -5.61 -7.78
CA VAL A 192 -8.78 -5.46 -6.83
C VAL A 192 -7.48 -5.20 -7.60
N GLY A 193 -6.93 -4.02 -7.43
CA GLY A 193 -5.68 -3.61 -8.04
C GLY A 193 -5.79 -3.00 -9.45
N PRO A 194 -4.73 -2.33 -9.93
CA PRO A 194 -4.65 -1.75 -11.26
C PRO A 194 -4.36 -2.83 -12.30
N MET A 195 -5.01 -2.73 -13.48
CA MET A 195 -5.02 -3.75 -14.53
C MET A 195 -3.63 -4.23 -14.97
N PHE A 196 -2.63 -3.33 -15.00
CA PHE A 196 -1.27 -3.67 -15.43
C PHE A 196 -0.48 -4.52 -14.43
N TRP A 197 -0.92 -4.58 -13.18
CA TRP A 197 -0.25 -5.28 -12.07
C TRP A 197 -1.04 -6.50 -11.60
N MET A 198 -2.23 -6.76 -12.18
CA MET A 198 -3.06 -7.90 -11.77
C MET A 198 -2.44 -9.21 -12.25
N SER A 199 -2.45 -10.20 -11.37
CA SER A 199 -2.10 -11.57 -11.74
C SER A 199 -3.19 -12.20 -12.63
N PRO A 200 -2.87 -13.27 -13.39
CA PRO A 200 -3.85 -13.95 -14.23
C PRO A 200 -5.09 -14.42 -13.45
N GLU A 201 -4.91 -14.99 -12.25
CA GLU A 201 -6.01 -15.44 -11.40
C GLU A 201 -6.84 -14.27 -10.84
N ALA A 202 -6.22 -13.11 -10.58
CA ALA A 202 -6.97 -11.91 -10.18
C ALA A 202 -7.83 -11.38 -11.34
N ILE A 203 -7.32 -11.45 -12.58
CA ILE A 203 -8.07 -11.13 -13.80
C ILE A 203 -9.22 -12.12 -13.98
N ASP A 204 -8.95 -13.42 -13.84
CA ASP A 204 -9.93 -14.51 -13.95
C ASP A 204 -11.05 -14.36 -12.90
N CYS A 205 -10.67 -14.11 -11.65
CA CYS A 205 -11.62 -13.88 -10.56
C CYS A 205 -12.52 -12.67 -10.84
N TYR A 206 -11.93 -11.59 -11.32
CA TYR A 206 -12.67 -10.34 -11.56
C TYR A 206 -13.60 -10.41 -12.77
N TYR A 207 -13.13 -10.91 -13.93
CA TYR A 207 -13.89 -10.88 -15.19
C TYR A 207 -14.74 -12.12 -15.45
N PHE A 208 -14.33 -13.28 -14.94
CA PHE A 208 -14.96 -14.56 -15.27
C PHE A 208 -15.52 -15.31 -14.04
N GLY A 209 -15.42 -14.72 -12.84
CA GLY A 209 -15.86 -15.37 -11.60
C GLY A 209 -15.02 -16.59 -11.23
N GLY A 210 -13.73 -16.51 -11.52
CA GLY A 210 -12.75 -17.56 -11.23
C GLY A 210 -12.53 -17.84 -9.75
N LYS A 211 -11.50 -18.62 -9.45
CA LYS A 211 -11.15 -19.00 -8.08
C LYS A 211 -10.68 -17.80 -7.24
N GLU A 212 -10.71 -17.97 -5.93
CA GLU A 212 -10.24 -16.99 -4.95
C GLU A 212 -8.75 -16.65 -5.17
N ILE A 213 -8.41 -15.37 -5.00
CA ILE A 213 -7.05 -14.84 -5.15
C ILE A 213 -6.19 -15.34 -3.98
N GLY A 214 -5.09 -16.03 -4.28
CA GLY A 214 -4.16 -16.59 -3.30
C GLY A 214 -2.87 -15.76 -3.13
N LYS A 215 -1.97 -16.23 -2.26
CA LYS A 215 -0.65 -15.62 -1.99
C LYS A 215 0.22 -15.51 -3.25
N TYR A 216 0.09 -16.44 -4.17
CA TYR A 216 0.81 -16.43 -5.46
C TYR A 216 0.48 -15.20 -6.31
N SER A 217 -0.71 -14.59 -6.13
CA SER A 217 -1.05 -13.34 -6.77
C SER A 217 -0.11 -12.19 -6.36
N ASP A 218 0.20 -12.11 -5.07
CA ASP A 218 1.15 -11.13 -4.57
C ASP A 218 2.58 -11.41 -5.05
N VAL A 219 2.97 -12.70 -5.14
CA VAL A 219 4.28 -13.11 -5.70
C VAL A 219 4.38 -12.70 -7.15
N PHE A 220 3.33 -12.92 -7.95
CA PHE A 220 3.27 -12.45 -9.33
C PHE A 220 3.43 -10.91 -9.40
N GLN A 221 2.66 -10.17 -8.59
CA GLN A 221 2.70 -8.71 -8.58
C GLN A 221 4.07 -8.15 -8.19
N ILE A 222 4.71 -8.70 -7.15
CA ILE A 222 6.04 -8.22 -6.73
C ILE A 222 7.09 -8.51 -7.80
N CYS A 223 7.00 -9.66 -8.49
CA CYS A 223 7.89 -9.99 -9.60
C CYS A 223 7.69 -9.07 -10.82
N LEU A 224 6.44 -8.65 -11.11
CA LEU A 224 6.19 -7.61 -12.11
C LEU A 224 6.82 -6.27 -11.72
N VAL A 225 6.79 -5.89 -10.45
CA VAL A 225 7.50 -4.70 -9.96
C VAL A 225 9.00 -4.85 -10.18
N PHE A 226 9.58 -6.02 -9.91
CA PHE A 226 11.00 -6.27 -10.17
C PHE A 226 11.34 -6.16 -11.66
N VAL A 227 10.49 -6.70 -12.54
CA VAL A 227 10.65 -6.51 -14.00
C VAL A 227 10.60 -5.03 -14.36
N PHE A 228 9.68 -4.25 -13.80
CA PHE A 228 9.60 -2.81 -14.03
C PHE A 228 10.89 -2.08 -13.61
N VAL A 229 11.44 -2.40 -12.45
CA VAL A 229 12.69 -1.82 -11.96
C VAL A 229 13.86 -2.19 -12.90
N LEU A 230 13.96 -3.45 -13.29
CA LEU A 230 15.06 -3.96 -14.12
C LEU A 230 15.00 -3.50 -15.57
N THR A 231 13.80 -3.27 -16.11
CA THR A 231 13.61 -2.90 -17.52
C THR A 231 13.26 -1.44 -17.75
N HIS A 232 12.86 -0.72 -16.71
CA HIS A 232 12.34 0.65 -16.76
C HIS A 232 11.09 0.77 -17.68
N LYS A 233 10.35 -0.35 -17.86
CA LYS A 233 9.15 -0.42 -18.71
C LYS A 233 7.98 -0.97 -17.92
N TYR A 234 6.79 -0.38 -18.15
CA TYR A 234 5.56 -0.93 -17.58
C TYR A 234 5.34 -2.38 -18.04
N PRO A 235 4.88 -3.26 -17.14
CA PRO A 235 4.62 -4.66 -17.47
C PRO A 235 3.37 -4.78 -18.34
N GLY A 236 3.54 -4.63 -19.65
CA GLY A 236 2.47 -4.78 -20.65
C GLY A 236 2.94 -5.64 -21.80
N GLY A 237 2.22 -6.73 -22.08
CA GLY A 237 2.52 -7.61 -23.20
C GLY A 237 3.43 -8.82 -22.84
N ILE A 238 4.10 -9.40 -23.85
CA ILE A 238 4.96 -10.56 -23.69
C ILE A 238 6.33 -10.10 -23.19
N PHE A 239 6.77 -10.62 -22.05
CA PHE A 239 8.13 -10.42 -21.55
C PHE A 239 9.08 -11.36 -22.26
N SER A 240 10.14 -10.80 -22.88
CA SER A 240 11.28 -11.59 -23.31
C SER A 240 12.31 -11.65 -22.18
N ALA A 241 12.77 -12.83 -21.86
CA ALA A 241 13.86 -13.05 -20.90
C ALA A 241 15.12 -12.23 -21.22
N GLU A 242 15.35 -11.93 -22.51
CA GLU A 242 16.49 -11.14 -22.99
C GLU A 242 16.42 -9.67 -22.52
N ASN A 243 15.22 -9.15 -22.22
CA ASN A 243 15.02 -7.77 -21.76
C ASN A 243 15.29 -7.58 -20.27
N ILE A 244 15.43 -8.68 -19.50
CA ILE A 244 15.66 -8.65 -18.05
C ILE A 244 17.18 -8.80 -17.84
N ASP A 245 17.83 -7.67 -17.58
CA ASP A 245 19.26 -7.62 -17.30
C ASP A 245 19.51 -7.72 -15.79
N THR A 246 19.81 -8.92 -15.31
CA THR A 246 20.10 -9.27 -13.91
C THR A 246 20.85 -10.61 -13.85
N THR A 247 21.17 -11.07 -12.63
CA THR A 247 21.82 -12.38 -12.46
C THR A 247 20.92 -13.53 -12.98
N PRO A 248 21.51 -14.63 -13.47
CA PRO A 248 20.73 -15.77 -14.00
C PRO A 248 19.70 -16.30 -12.98
N LEU A 249 20.07 -16.38 -11.70
CA LEU A 249 19.18 -16.86 -10.64
C LEU A 249 17.96 -15.95 -10.45
N ILE A 250 18.16 -14.63 -10.33
CA ILE A 250 17.06 -13.67 -10.16
C ILE A 250 16.15 -13.70 -11.39
N LYS A 251 16.73 -13.76 -12.59
CA LYS A 251 15.98 -13.86 -13.84
C LYS A 251 15.09 -15.10 -13.88
N GLU A 252 15.64 -16.27 -13.52
CA GLU A 252 14.92 -17.55 -13.50
C GLU A 252 13.74 -17.49 -12.52
N LEU A 253 13.97 -17.03 -11.28
CA LEU A 253 12.92 -16.90 -10.25
C LEU A 253 11.79 -15.94 -10.69
N ILE A 254 12.14 -14.80 -11.29
CA ILE A 254 11.14 -13.86 -11.81
C ILE A 254 10.30 -14.50 -12.92
N LEU A 255 10.95 -15.14 -13.89
CA LEU A 255 10.26 -15.75 -15.04
C LEU A 255 9.36 -16.92 -14.60
N GLU A 256 9.79 -17.71 -13.62
CA GLU A 256 8.98 -18.78 -13.05
C GLU A 256 7.73 -18.19 -12.37
N ALA A 257 7.90 -17.15 -11.52
CA ALA A 257 6.81 -16.52 -10.78
C ALA A 257 5.77 -15.82 -11.67
N ILE A 258 6.18 -15.25 -12.82
CA ILE A 258 5.27 -14.58 -13.77
C ILE A 258 4.76 -15.50 -14.88
N SER A 259 5.12 -16.80 -14.86
CA SER A 259 4.56 -17.78 -15.80
C SER A 259 3.06 -17.98 -15.52
N ASN A 260 2.29 -18.24 -16.60
CA ASN A 260 0.85 -18.49 -16.47
C ASN A 260 0.50 -19.85 -15.84
N ASP A 261 1.48 -20.63 -15.45
CA ASP A 261 1.32 -21.97 -14.87
C ASP A 261 1.51 -21.93 -13.34
N TYR A 262 0.58 -21.27 -12.65
CA TYR A 262 0.56 -21.11 -11.18
C TYR A 262 0.16 -22.36 -10.40
N HIS A 263 0.09 -23.53 -11.07
CA HIS A 263 -0.16 -24.83 -10.46
C HIS A 263 1.11 -25.69 -10.30
N LYS A 264 2.26 -25.16 -10.71
CA LYS A 264 3.57 -25.74 -10.42
C LYS A 264 4.18 -25.11 -9.19
#